data_d297ffb97fd604a6c2cb46220f0835db
#
_entry.id   d297ffb97fd604a6c2cb46220f0835db
#
_cell.length_a   1.000
_cell.length_b   1.000
_cell.length_c   1.000
_cell.angle_alpha   90.00
_cell.angle_beta   90.00
_cell.angle_gamma   90.00
#
_symmetry.space_group_name_H-M   'P 1'
#
loop_
_entity.id
_entity.type
_entity.pdbx_description
1 polymer ?
#
loop_
_entity_poly.entity_id
_entity_poly.type
_entity_poly.pdbx_seq_one_letter_code
_entity_poly.pdbx_strand_id
1 'polypeptide(L)'
;MRAVLFVLLGGAVLVTWWRSRYPGGWAFAFGAGYASDREDLARARRELRDVEKALGRLETAARKRVEAESARHDRRLDTLERAVEDLRDPGLGVHRKERVGELVLYEHAVVSSRAGTIPLAGLQARFESGALTHSVYLTRPDGRVHRAKYPHRHAPGSVEEAENVRLFDEERVRDFAVAIQNAVAAENDFRSHLPAWLERRQEKLDEARQDTAALEEARRHLSQVLTGRGRDSRRKEALAGLSEACDRWQELTGCRPSR
;
A
#
# COMPACT_ATOMS: atom_id res chain seq x y z
N MET A 1 -26.77 5.91 46.18
CA MET A 1 -27.32 7.18 45.68
C MET A 1 -26.99 7.46 44.19
N ARG A 2 -25.77 7.25 43.68
CA ARG A 2 -25.43 7.50 42.25
C ARG A 2 -26.24 6.65 41.26
N ALA A 3 -26.50 5.36 41.53
CA ALA A 3 -27.26 4.48 40.64
C ALA A 3 -28.74 4.91 40.48
N VAL A 4 -29.38 5.41 41.55
CA VAL A 4 -30.78 5.89 41.51
C VAL A 4 -30.88 7.17 40.68
N LEU A 5 -29.89 8.05 40.76
CA LEU A 5 -29.83 9.28 39.97
C LEU A 5 -29.71 8.99 38.45
N PHE A 6 -28.91 7.99 38.05
CA PHE A 6 -28.78 7.56 36.64
C PHE A 6 -30.07 6.95 36.10
N VAL A 7 -30.81 6.19 36.92
CA VAL A 7 -32.09 5.60 36.49
C VAL A 7 -33.16 6.70 36.32
N LEU A 8 -33.19 7.69 37.21
CA LEU A 8 -34.13 8.82 37.11
C LEU A 8 -33.82 9.72 35.91
N LEU A 9 -32.53 10.02 35.68
CA LEU A 9 -32.09 10.80 34.52
C LEU A 9 -32.39 10.05 33.21
N GLY A 10 -32.11 8.74 33.14
CA GLY A 10 -32.43 7.90 31.98
C GLY A 10 -33.94 7.86 31.71
N GLY A 11 -34.75 7.72 32.77
CA GLY A 11 -36.23 7.76 32.66
C GLY A 11 -36.74 9.10 32.15
N ALA A 12 -36.23 10.21 32.67
CA ALA A 12 -36.61 11.55 32.20
C ALA A 12 -36.25 11.80 30.72
N VAL A 13 -35.06 11.36 30.28
CA VAL A 13 -34.62 11.44 28.87
C VAL A 13 -35.54 10.60 27.97
N LEU A 14 -35.89 9.39 28.38
CA LEU A 14 -36.80 8.52 27.61
C LEU A 14 -38.19 9.15 27.48
N VAL A 15 -38.75 9.69 28.56
CA VAL A 15 -40.05 10.33 28.56
C VAL A 15 -40.07 11.59 27.69
N THR A 16 -39.04 12.42 27.80
CA THR A 16 -38.92 13.64 26.93
C THR A 16 -38.73 13.27 25.47
N TRP A 17 -37.93 12.25 25.18
CA TRP A 17 -37.75 11.74 23.83
C TRP A 17 -39.05 11.13 23.27
N TRP A 18 -39.77 10.35 24.05
CA TRP A 18 -41.04 9.79 23.63
C TRP A 18 -42.09 10.86 23.38
N ARG A 19 -42.16 11.88 24.26
CA ARG A 19 -43.06 13.03 24.08
C ARG A 19 -42.73 13.89 22.86
N SER A 20 -41.47 14.08 22.56
CA SER A 20 -41.07 14.78 21.33
C SER A 20 -41.43 13.99 20.07
N ARG A 21 -41.42 12.64 20.18
CA ARG A 21 -41.76 11.73 19.09
C ARG A 21 -43.29 11.70 18.81
N TYR A 22 -44.12 11.89 19.85
CA TYR A 22 -45.57 11.86 19.80
C TYR A 22 -46.12 13.17 20.43
N PRO A 23 -46.07 14.31 19.72
CA PRO A 23 -46.52 15.59 20.29
C PRO A 23 -48.05 15.65 20.40
N GLY A 24 -48.57 16.59 21.24
CA GLY A 24 -50.01 16.77 21.48
C GLY A 24 -50.43 16.60 22.95
N GLY A 25 -49.54 16.19 23.84
CA GLY A 25 -49.80 16.06 25.27
C GLY A 25 -49.64 14.61 25.80
N TRP A 26 -49.86 14.45 27.13
CA TRP A 26 -49.65 13.13 27.81
C TRP A 26 -50.64 12.07 27.34
N ALA A 27 -51.90 12.44 27.14
CA ALA A 27 -52.92 11.50 26.68
C ALA A 27 -52.59 10.89 25.31
N PHE A 28 -52.10 11.67 24.40
CA PHE A 28 -51.70 11.20 23.05
C PHE A 28 -50.41 10.40 23.07
N ALA A 29 -49.42 10.80 23.90
CA ALA A 29 -48.16 10.10 23.98
C ALA A 29 -48.27 8.74 24.73
N PHE A 30 -49.12 8.62 25.73
CA PHE A 30 -49.20 7.46 26.62
C PHE A 30 -50.58 6.82 26.76
N GLY A 31 -51.68 7.47 26.34
CA GLY A 31 -53.03 6.96 26.45
C GLY A 31 -53.28 5.74 25.56
N ALA A 32 -54.00 4.75 26.09
CA ALA A 32 -54.31 3.51 25.37
C ALA A 32 -55.17 3.75 24.13
N GLY A 33 -56.07 4.74 24.15
CA GLY A 33 -56.96 5.09 23.02
C GLY A 33 -56.24 5.53 21.71
N TYR A 34 -54.96 5.96 21.81
CA TYR A 34 -54.17 6.38 20.67
C TYR A 34 -53.02 5.43 20.34
N ALA A 35 -53.11 4.19 20.81
CA ALA A 35 -52.05 3.19 20.62
C ALA A 35 -51.89 2.81 19.14
N SER A 36 -52.97 2.64 18.40
CA SER A 36 -53.00 2.33 16.97
C SER A 36 -52.38 3.45 16.14
N ASP A 37 -52.71 4.71 16.43
CA ASP A 37 -52.20 5.87 15.70
C ASP A 37 -50.70 6.04 15.90
N ARG A 38 -50.21 5.79 17.16
CA ARG A 38 -48.75 5.75 17.43
C ARG A 38 -48.03 4.63 16.69
N GLU A 39 -48.69 3.46 16.58
CA GLU A 39 -48.13 2.29 15.89
C GLU A 39 -48.03 2.56 14.37
N ASP A 40 -49.06 3.15 13.79
CA ASP A 40 -49.08 3.54 12.36
C ASP A 40 -47.99 4.54 12.05
N LEU A 41 -47.83 5.59 12.86
CA LEU A 41 -46.77 6.56 12.71
C LEU A 41 -45.36 5.92 12.92
N ALA A 42 -45.26 5.01 13.88
CA ALA A 42 -44.02 4.28 14.12
C ALA A 42 -43.67 3.31 12.98
N ARG A 43 -44.71 2.69 12.36
CA ARG A 43 -44.55 1.82 11.17
C ARG A 43 -44.04 2.61 9.98
N ALA A 44 -44.70 3.72 9.63
CA ALA A 44 -44.30 4.57 8.53
C ALA A 44 -42.85 5.12 8.68
N ARG A 45 -42.47 5.48 9.91
CA ARG A 45 -41.08 5.88 10.19
C ARG A 45 -40.07 4.71 10.07
N ARG A 46 -40.45 3.48 10.43
CA ARG A 46 -39.60 2.30 10.24
C ARG A 46 -39.41 2.01 8.75
N GLU A 47 -40.49 2.00 7.98
CA GLU A 47 -40.44 1.76 6.55
C GLU A 47 -39.51 2.74 5.83
N LEU A 48 -39.64 4.05 6.09
CA LEU A 48 -38.75 5.05 5.50
C LEU A 48 -37.30 4.79 5.90
N ARG A 49 -37.03 4.53 7.20
CA ARG A 49 -35.64 4.25 7.67
C ARG A 49 -35.06 2.99 7.04
N ASP A 50 -35.88 1.95 6.85
CA ASP A 50 -35.39 0.69 6.27
C ASP A 50 -35.05 0.88 4.78
N VAL A 51 -35.86 1.63 4.04
CA VAL A 51 -35.57 2.01 2.67
C VAL A 51 -34.30 2.88 2.59
N GLU A 52 -34.19 3.92 3.42
CA GLU A 52 -33.02 4.79 3.44
C GLU A 52 -31.73 4.03 3.83
N LYS A 53 -31.84 3.10 4.79
CA LYS A 53 -30.72 2.23 5.18
C LYS A 53 -30.31 1.29 4.05
N ALA A 54 -31.28 0.74 3.30
CA ALA A 54 -30.98 -0.11 2.14
C ALA A 54 -30.27 0.69 1.04
N LEU A 55 -30.77 1.87 0.70
CA LEU A 55 -30.13 2.77 -0.27
C LEU A 55 -28.75 3.23 0.16
N GLY A 56 -28.57 3.55 1.45
CA GLY A 56 -27.27 3.91 2.02
C GLY A 56 -26.25 2.77 1.96
N ARG A 57 -26.70 1.51 2.12
CA ARG A 57 -25.83 0.32 1.95
C ARG A 57 -25.37 0.18 0.50
N LEU A 58 -26.26 0.37 -0.48
CA LEU A 58 -25.91 0.32 -1.91
C LEU A 58 -24.89 1.41 -2.27
N GLU A 59 -25.10 2.63 -1.80
CA GLU A 59 -24.18 3.74 -2.02
C GLU A 59 -22.79 3.45 -1.39
N THR A 60 -22.80 2.97 -0.13
CA THR A 60 -21.53 2.62 0.57
C THR A 60 -20.78 1.50 -0.17
N ALA A 61 -21.50 0.48 -0.64
CA ALA A 61 -20.90 -0.60 -1.42
C ALA A 61 -20.30 -0.11 -2.75
N ALA A 62 -21.04 0.78 -3.46
CA ALA A 62 -20.56 1.37 -4.71
C ALA A 62 -19.31 2.26 -4.49
N ARG A 63 -19.29 3.09 -3.43
CA ARG A 63 -18.10 3.89 -3.06
C ARG A 63 -16.88 3.02 -2.74
N LYS A 64 -17.08 1.98 -1.92
CA LYS A 64 -16.01 1.01 -1.61
C LYS A 64 -15.46 0.31 -2.85
N ARG A 65 -16.32 0.02 -3.85
CA ARG A 65 -15.87 -0.55 -5.13
C ARG A 65 -14.98 0.44 -5.89
N VAL A 66 -15.33 1.72 -5.96
CA VAL A 66 -14.49 2.76 -6.58
C VAL A 66 -13.14 2.86 -5.87
N GLU A 67 -13.13 2.93 -4.54
CA GLU A 67 -11.91 2.99 -3.74
C GLU A 67 -11.03 1.75 -3.95
N ALA A 68 -11.63 0.56 -4.01
CA ALA A 68 -10.90 -0.69 -4.23
C ALA A 68 -10.27 -0.76 -5.63
N GLU A 69 -10.99 -0.33 -6.69
CA GLU A 69 -10.46 -0.31 -8.05
C GLU A 69 -9.37 0.77 -8.21
N SER A 70 -9.55 1.96 -7.62
CA SER A 70 -8.50 2.98 -7.59
C SER A 70 -7.24 2.46 -6.92
N ALA A 71 -7.35 1.91 -5.70
CA ALA A 71 -6.22 1.37 -4.98
C ALA A 71 -5.55 0.17 -5.68
N ARG A 72 -6.28 -0.59 -6.49
CA ARG A 72 -5.72 -1.68 -7.32
C ARG A 72 -4.93 -1.11 -8.49
N HIS A 73 -5.48 -0.11 -9.16
CA HIS A 73 -4.83 0.57 -10.28
C HIS A 73 -3.53 1.25 -9.81
N ASP A 74 -3.57 2.03 -8.72
CA ASP A 74 -2.42 2.73 -8.16
C ASP A 74 -1.30 1.74 -7.76
N ARG A 75 -1.64 0.64 -7.08
CA ARG A 75 -0.65 -0.42 -6.73
C ARG A 75 -0.01 -1.06 -7.95
N ARG A 76 -0.78 -1.24 -9.06
CA ARG A 76 -0.24 -1.77 -10.31
C ARG A 76 0.76 -0.80 -10.91
N LEU A 77 0.45 0.50 -10.93
CA LEU A 77 1.37 1.55 -11.40
C LEU A 77 2.62 1.61 -10.55
N ASP A 78 2.50 1.68 -9.22
CA ASP A 78 3.63 1.69 -8.28
C ASP A 78 4.59 0.49 -8.49
N THR A 79 4.02 -0.69 -8.75
CA THR A 79 4.83 -1.90 -8.98
C THR A 79 5.60 -1.80 -10.27
N LEU A 80 4.98 -1.31 -11.33
CA LEU A 80 5.62 -1.14 -12.64
C LEU A 80 6.66 0.00 -12.64
N GLU A 81 6.36 1.11 -11.96
CA GLU A 81 7.29 2.23 -11.80
C GLU A 81 8.54 1.83 -11.05
N ARG A 82 8.40 1.10 -9.93
CA ARG A 82 9.55 0.53 -9.20
C ARG A 82 10.36 -0.42 -10.09
N ALA A 83 9.70 -1.28 -10.85
CA ALA A 83 10.40 -2.20 -11.74
C ALA A 83 11.18 -1.50 -12.86
N VAL A 84 10.74 -0.31 -13.30
CA VAL A 84 11.50 0.55 -14.22
C VAL A 84 12.68 1.21 -13.50
N GLU A 85 12.49 1.69 -12.29
CA GLU A 85 13.54 2.35 -11.49
C GLU A 85 14.63 1.37 -11.09
N ASP A 86 14.28 0.17 -10.63
CA ASP A 86 15.23 -0.91 -10.30
C ASP A 86 16.09 -1.32 -11.50
N LEU A 87 15.54 -1.26 -12.72
CA LEU A 87 16.32 -1.49 -13.93
C LEU A 87 17.26 -0.31 -14.28
N ARG A 88 16.85 0.93 -14.00
CA ARG A 88 17.67 2.12 -14.25
C ARG A 88 18.83 2.25 -13.27
N ASP A 89 18.55 1.97 -12.04
CA ASP A 89 19.54 2.00 -10.94
C ASP A 89 19.48 0.71 -10.12
N PRO A 90 20.11 -0.37 -10.57
CA PRO A 90 20.14 -1.65 -9.88
C PRO A 90 20.96 -1.64 -8.57
N GLY A 91 21.65 -0.52 -8.27
CA GLY A 91 22.46 -0.39 -7.06
C GLY A 91 23.56 -1.45 -6.96
N LEU A 92 23.64 -2.14 -5.83
CA LEU A 92 24.58 -3.28 -5.63
C LEU A 92 23.99 -4.60 -6.14
N GLY A 93 22.69 -4.68 -6.40
CA GLY A 93 21.96 -5.92 -6.59
C GLY A 93 21.48 -6.54 -5.28
N VAL A 94 20.58 -7.53 -5.41
CA VAL A 94 19.86 -8.12 -4.27
C VAL A 94 20.76 -9.00 -3.39
N HIS A 95 21.73 -9.67 -4.00
CA HIS A 95 22.54 -10.68 -3.32
C HIS A 95 24.03 -10.36 -3.31
N ARG A 96 24.64 -10.54 -2.11
CA ARG A 96 26.09 -10.62 -2.01
C ARG A 96 26.55 -11.99 -2.55
N LYS A 97 27.37 -11.98 -3.60
CA LYS A 97 27.90 -13.23 -4.20
C LYS A 97 29.03 -13.84 -3.39
N GLU A 98 30.08 -13.06 -3.09
CA GLU A 98 31.27 -13.57 -2.40
C GLU A 98 32.01 -12.45 -1.66
N ARG A 99 32.80 -12.85 -0.64
CA ARG A 99 33.71 -11.95 0.07
C ARG A 99 35.09 -12.59 0.25
N VAL A 100 36.14 -11.92 -0.19
CA VAL A 100 37.51 -12.30 0.06
C VAL A 100 38.29 -11.07 0.53
N GLY A 101 38.81 -11.12 1.76
CA GLY A 101 39.52 -10.00 2.37
C GLY A 101 38.70 -8.72 2.45
N GLU A 102 39.26 -7.65 1.85
CA GLU A 102 38.65 -6.31 1.81
C GLU A 102 37.62 -6.13 0.71
N LEU A 103 37.53 -7.06 -0.25
CA LEU A 103 36.60 -6.99 -1.36
C LEU A 103 35.34 -7.84 -1.11
N VAL A 104 34.20 -7.30 -1.48
CA VAL A 104 32.90 -7.99 -1.47
C VAL A 104 32.29 -7.85 -2.87
N LEU A 105 32.04 -8.98 -3.52
CA LEU A 105 31.39 -9.04 -4.81
C LEU A 105 29.87 -9.08 -4.65
N TYR A 106 29.20 -8.17 -5.34
CA TYR A 106 27.75 -8.10 -5.53
C TYR A 106 27.39 -8.34 -7.00
N GLU A 107 26.09 -8.26 -7.33
CA GLU A 107 25.62 -8.48 -8.71
C GLU A 107 26.11 -7.42 -9.68
N HIS A 108 26.11 -6.14 -9.27
CA HIS A 108 26.41 -4.99 -10.13
C HIS A 108 27.65 -4.20 -9.71
N ALA A 109 28.27 -4.57 -8.58
CA ALA A 109 29.42 -3.85 -8.05
C ALA A 109 30.37 -4.73 -7.22
N VAL A 110 31.63 -4.30 -7.10
CA VAL A 110 32.54 -4.73 -6.04
C VAL A 110 32.65 -3.64 -4.99
N VAL A 111 32.46 -3.99 -3.73
CA VAL A 111 32.65 -3.06 -2.61
C VAL A 111 34.02 -3.33 -1.96
N SER A 112 34.84 -2.30 -1.89
CA SER A 112 36.11 -2.32 -1.17
C SER A 112 36.01 -1.46 0.09
N SER A 113 36.56 -1.95 1.22
CA SER A 113 36.63 -1.16 2.45
C SER A 113 37.45 0.13 2.31
N ARG A 114 38.34 0.20 1.31
CA ARG A 114 39.20 1.37 1.06
C ARG A 114 38.74 2.24 -0.09
N ALA A 115 38.27 1.63 -1.19
CA ALA A 115 37.89 2.34 -2.41
C ALA A 115 36.37 2.59 -2.53
N GLY A 116 35.57 2.12 -1.57
CA GLY A 116 34.12 2.19 -1.63
C GLY A 116 33.52 1.29 -2.71
N THR A 117 32.41 1.71 -3.31
CA THR A 117 31.71 0.97 -4.35
C THR A 117 32.38 1.16 -5.71
N ILE A 118 32.69 0.06 -6.38
CA ILE A 118 33.27 0.00 -7.71
C ILE A 118 32.25 -0.70 -8.63
N PRO A 119 31.62 -0.01 -9.58
CA PRO A 119 30.70 -0.64 -10.53
C PRO A 119 31.40 -1.70 -11.38
N LEU A 120 30.71 -2.80 -11.69
CA LEU A 120 31.23 -3.87 -12.56
C LEU A 120 31.23 -3.49 -14.05
N ALA A 121 30.39 -2.55 -14.45
CA ALA A 121 30.29 -2.12 -15.85
C ALA A 121 31.65 -1.67 -16.40
N GLY A 122 32.16 -2.40 -17.39
CA GLY A 122 33.45 -2.11 -18.03
C GLY A 122 34.67 -2.28 -17.12
N LEU A 123 34.53 -2.85 -15.92
CA LEU A 123 35.64 -3.15 -15.02
C LEU A 123 36.51 -4.26 -15.60
N GLN A 124 37.82 -4.16 -15.36
CA GLN A 124 38.78 -5.23 -15.66
C GLN A 124 39.36 -5.73 -14.33
N ALA A 125 39.31 -7.04 -14.10
CA ALA A 125 39.92 -7.67 -12.93
C ALA A 125 41.11 -8.52 -13.36
N ARG A 126 42.25 -8.36 -12.68
CA ARG A 126 43.45 -9.14 -12.93
C ARG A 126 44.03 -9.64 -11.61
N PHE A 127 44.32 -10.94 -11.57
CA PHE A 127 45.08 -11.56 -10.49
C PHE A 127 46.58 -11.48 -10.79
N GLU A 128 47.38 -11.27 -9.75
CA GLU A 128 48.86 -11.33 -9.82
C GLU A 128 49.38 -12.00 -8.55
N SER A 129 50.19 -13.06 -8.73
CA SER A 129 50.88 -13.73 -7.65
C SER A 129 52.24 -13.05 -7.37
N GLY A 130 52.49 -12.70 -6.13
CA GLY A 130 53.76 -12.12 -5.69
C GLY A 130 54.42 -12.97 -4.62
N ALA A 131 55.67 -12.69 -4.28
CA ALA A 131 56.47 -13.49 -3.36
C ALA A 131 55.92 -13.59 -1.93
N LEU A 132 55.28 -12.51 -1.44
CA LEU A 132 54.68 -12.44 -0.07
C LEU A 132 53.18 -12.15 -0.09
N THR A 133 52.67 -11.63 -1.20
CA THR A 133 51.30 -11.11 -1.27
C THR A 133 50.72 -11.34 -2.66
N HIS A 134 49.58 -11.99 -2.77
CA HIS A 134 48.79 -12.01 -3.97
C HIS A 134 48.04 -10.67 -4.10
N SER A 135 47.68 -10.30 -5.31
CA SER A 135 47.00 -9.05 -5.57
C SER A 135 45.86 -9.23 -6.60
N VAL A 136 44.76 -8.56 -6.36
CA VAL A 136 43.72 -8.39 -7.36
C VAL A 136 43.65 -6.90 -7.76
N TYR A 137 43.87 -6.65 -9.03
CA TYR A 137 43.81 -5.32 -9.62
C TYR A 137 42.45 -5.14 -10.26
N LEU A 138 41.77 -4.06 -9.90
CA LEU A 138 40.50 -3.66 -10.45
C LEU A 138 40.70 -2.36 -11.22
N THR A 139 40.74 -2.44 -12.53
CA THR A 139 40.90 -1.26 -13.44
C THR A 139 39.55 -0.80 -13.91
N ARG A 140 39.17 0.44 -13.58
CA ARG A 140 37.93 1.07 -14.00
C ARG A 140 38.04 1.57 -15.44
N PRO A 141 36.92 1.82 -16.15
CA PRO A 141 36.95 2.41 -17.51
C PRO A 141 37.63 3.78 -17.58
N ASP A 142 37.66 4.53 -16.47
CA ASP A 142 38.34 5.84 -16.36
C ASP A 142 39.88 5.71 -16.16
N GLY A 143 40.42 4.50 -16.19
CA GLY A 143 41.85 4.20 -16.00
C GLY A 143 42.28 4.13 -14.52
N ARG A 144 41.42 4.42 -13.57
CA ARG A 144 41.76 4.29 -12.14
C ARG A 144 41.91 2.82 -11.76
N VAL A 145 42.99 2.52 -11.02
CA VAL A 145 43.32 1.15 -10.57
C VAL A 145 43.20 1.07 -9.08
N HIS A 146 42.41 0.12 -8.59
CA HIS A 146 42.40 -0.28 -7.20
C HIS A 146 43.13 -1.63 -7.05
N ARG A 147 44.08 -1.71 -6.12
CA ARG A 147 44.82 -2.93 -5.81
C ARG A 147 44.44 -3.45 -4.44
N ALA A 148 43.77 -4.59 -4.39
CA ALA A 148 43.56 -5.35 -3.16
C ALA A 148 44.70 -6.32 -2.91
N LYS A 149 45.25 -6.30 -1.69
CA LYS A 149 46.40 -7.13 -1.29
C LYS A 149 45.96 -8.27 -0.40
N TYR A 150 46.49 -9.48 -0.65
CA TYR A 150 46.18 -10.70 0.06
C TYR A 150 47.48 -11.36 0.51
N PRO A 151 47.95 -11.13 1.77
CA PRO A 151 49.15 -11.76 2.29
C PRO A 151 49.02 -13.31 2.30
N HIS A 152 50.04 -14.02 1.86
CA HIS A 152 50.08 -15.49 1.90
C HIS A 152 51.27 -16.01 2.66
N ARG A 153 52.25 -15.15 3.00
CA ARG A 153 53.36 -15.43 3.87
C ARG A 153 53.63 -14.27 4.82
N HIS A 154 54.18 -14.56 5.97
CA HIS A 154 54.65 -13.52 6.89
C HIS A 154 55.92 -12.87 6.34
N ALA A 155 56.06 -11.58 6.53
CA ALA A 155 57.29 -10.87 6.15
C ALA A 155 58.43 -11.28 7.09
N PRO A 156 59.68 -11.48 6.57
CA PRO A 156 60.83 -11.79 7.41
C PRO A 156 61.06 -10.66 8.43
N GLY A 157 61.13 -11.01 9.73
CA GLY A 157 61.44 -10.06 10.81
C GLY A 157 60.23 -9.42 11.54
N SER A 158 58.98 -9.71 11.15
CA SER A 158 57.76 -9.16 11.78
C SER A 158 57.13 -10.15 12.78
N VAL A 159 57.84 -10.48 13.87
CA VAL A 159 57.37 -11.52 14.81
C VAL A 159 56.21 -11.04 15.69
N GLU A 160 56.10 -9.76 16.00
CA GLU A 160 55.06 -9.23 16.91
C GLU A 160 53.75 -8.81 16.22
N GLU A 161 53.77 -8.48 14.89
CA GLU A 161 52.56 -8.14 14.13
C GLU A 161 51.91 -9.35 13.40
N ALA A 162 52.58 -10.50 13.41
CA ALA A 162 52.21 -11.68 12.63
C ALA A 162 50.97 -12.41 13.14
N GLU A 163 50.62 -12.29 14.41
CA GLU A 163 49.45 -13.02 15.00
C GLU A 163 48.09 -12.57 14.45
N ASN A 164 47.96 -11.36 13.89
CA ASN A 164 46.69 -10.80 13.44
C ASN A 164 46.54 -10.74 11.91
N VAL A 165 47.54 -11.17 11.13
CA VAL A 165 47.48 -11.11 9.65
C VAL A 165 46.82 -12.38 9.11
N ARG A 166 45.59 -12.24 8.56
CA ARG A 166 44.90 -13.34 7.87
C ARG A 166 45.65 -13.67 6.58
N LEU A 167 46.13 -14.89 6.47
CA LEU A 167 46.77 -15.42 5.27
C LEU A 167 45.71 -15.93 4.29
N PHE A 168 45.99 -15.79 3.00
CA PHE A 168 45.09 -16.19 1.91
C PHE A 168 45.78 -17.18 0.98
N ASP A 169 45.09 -18.26 0.65
CA ASP A 169 45.52 -19.21 -0.35
C ASP A 169 45.46 -18.62 -1.76
N GLU A 170 46.42 -18.98 -2.61
CA GLU A 170 46.54 -18.48 -3.99
C GLU A 170 45.33 -18.87 -4.82
N GLU A 171 44.89 -20.11 -4.75
CA GLU A 171 43.75 -20.64 -5.52
C GLU A 171 42.49 -19.84 -5.20
N ARG A 172 42.24 -19.64 -3.89
CA ARG A 172 41.06 -18.86 -3.44
C ARG A 172 41.04 -17.41 -3.96
N VAL A 173 42.22 -16.75 -3.98
CA VAL A 173 42.29 -15.35 -4.50
C VAL A 173 42.19 -15.31 -6.01
N ARG A 174 42.73 -16.32 -6.69
CA ARG A 174 42.59 -16.49 -8.15
C ARG A 174 41.15 -16.74 -8.53
N ASP A 175 40.49 -17.68 -7.86
CA ASP A 175 39.08 -18.01 -8.13
C ASP A 175 38.17 -16.82 -7.89
N PHE A 176 38.45 -16.03 -6.85
CA PHE A 176 37.73 -14.79 -6.60
C PHE A 176 37.93 -13.75 -7.71
N ALA A 177 39.14 -13.62 -8.25
CA ALA A 177 39.39 -12.75 -9.40
C ALA A 177 38.63 -13.21 -10.65
N VAL A 178 38.54 -14.53 -10.87
CA VAL A 178 37.73 -15.15 -11.96
C VAL A 178 36.25 -14.90 -11.72
N ALA A 179 35.79 -15.02 -10.47
CA ALA A 179 34.40 -14.73 -10.11
C ALA A 179 34.03 -13.25 -10.42
N ILE A 180 34.94 -12.32 -10.15
CA ILE A 180 34.77 -10.91 -10.55
C ILE A 180 34.72 -10.76 -12.07
N GLN A 181 35.61 -11.41 -12.83
CA GLN A 181 35.60 -11.37 -14.31
C GLN A 181 34.28 -11.89 -14.89
N ASN A 182 33.78 -13.00 -14.35
CA ASN A 182 32.49 -13.57 -14.73
C ASN A 182 31.33 -12.63 -14.41
N ALA A 183 31.37 -11.96 -13.24
CA ALA A 183 30.39 -10.97 -12.87
C ALA A 183 30.43 -9.72 -13.77
N VAL A 184 31.63 -9.29 -14.19
CA VAL A 184 31.80 -8.21 -15.18
C VAL A 184 31.20 -8.59 -16.52
N ALA A 185 31.43 -9.81 -17.00
CA ALA A 185 30.83 -10.30 -18.25
C ALA A 185 29.30 -10.30 -18.17
N ALA A 186 28.74 -10.78 -17.07
CA ALA A 186 27.30 -10.77 -16.82
C ALA A 186 26.74 -9.35 -16.74
N GLU A 187 27.44 -8.41 -16.10
CA GLU A 187 27.03 -7.00 -16.04
C GLU A 187 27.05 -6.32 -17.42
N ASN A 188 28.07 -6.60 -18.23
CA ASN A 188 28.15 -6.06 -19.58
C ASN A 188 27.02 -6.62 -20.48
N ASP A 189 26.68 -7.88 -20.33
CA ASP A 189 25.52 -8.49 -21.00
C ASP A 189 24.21 -7.88 -20.54
N PHE A 190 24.00 -7.74 -19.23
CA PHE A 190 22.85 -7.02 -18.66
C PHE A 190 22.72 -5.62 -19.28
N ARG A 191 23.81 -4.85 -19.30
CA ARG A 191 23.80 -3.49 -19.85
C ARG A 191 23.52 -3.43 -21.35
N SER A 192 23.96 -4.43 -22.10
CA SER A 192 23.66 -4.51 -23.54
C SER A 192 22.17 -4.71 -23.82
N HIS A 193 21.45 -5.43 -22.95
CA HIS A 193 20.03 -5.70 -23.07
C HIS A 193 19.13 -4.65 -22.37
N LEU A 194 19.70 -3.85 -21.47
CA LEU A 194 18.98 -2.90 -20.64
C LEU A 194 18.07 -1.93 -21.43
N PRO A 195 18.48 -1.34 -22.57
CA PRO A 195 17.60 -0.45 -23.32
C PRO A 195 16.31 -1.14 -23.78
N ALA A 196 16.42 -2.36 -24.32
CA ALA A 196 15.26 -3.12 -24.77
C ALA A 196 14.35 -3.58 -23.62
N TRP A 197 14.91 -3.84 -22.44
CA TRP A 197 14.12 -4.17 -21.24
C TRP A 197 13.41 -2.94 -20.67
N LEU A 198 14.06 -1.79 -20.65
CA LEU A 198 13.46 -0.53 -20.23
C LEU A 198 12.30 -0.14 -21.17
N GLU A 199 12.49 -0.23 -22.49
CA GLU A 199 11.44 0.04 -23.47
C GLU A 199 10.20 -0.84 -23.20
N ARG A 200 10.37 -2.14 -23.12
CA ARG A 200 9.26 -3.08 -22.81
C ARG A 200 8.59 -2.83 -21.48
N ARG A 201 9.33 -2.41 -20.46
CA ARG A 201 8.74 -2.08 -19.14
C ARG A 201 8.00 -0.76 -19.20
N GLN A 202 8.52 0.22 -19.95
CA GLN A 202 7.86 1.50 -20.14
C GLN A 202 6.55 1.34 -20.92
N GLU A 203 6.54 0.54 -21.99
CA GLU A 203 5.31 0.20 -22.73
C GLU A 203 4.23 -0.39 -21.79
N LYS A 204 4.61 -1.36 -20.95
CA LYS A 204 3.68 -1.95 -19.96
C LYS A 204 3.16 -0.94 -18.93
N LEU A 205 4.00 0.01 -18.54
CA LEU A 205 3.59 1.08 -17.63
C LEU A 205 2.59 2.01 -18.31
N ASP A 206 2.83 2.36 -19.57
CA ASP A 206 1.95 3.25 -20.33
C ASP A 206 0.61 2.55 -20.69
N GLU A 207 0.63 1.25 -21.00
CA GLU A 207 -0.58 0.44 -21.13
C GLU A 207 -1.37 0.41 -19.81
N ALA A 208 -0.67 0.20 -18.68
CA ALA A 208 -1.33 0.18 -17.37
C ALA A 208 -1.94 1.54 -16.99
N ARG A 209 -1.31 2.66 -17.36
CA ARG A 209 -1.84 4.02 -17.18
C ARG A 209 -3.13 4.26 -17.97
N GLN A 210 -3.22 3.67 -19.17
CA GLN A 210 -4.40 3.78 -20.03
C GLN A 210 -5.52 2.81 -19.62
N ASP A 211 -5.21 1.72 -18.94
CA ASP A 211 -6.18 0.70 -18.50
C ASP A 211 -6.99 1.18 -17.28
N THR A 212 -7.90 2.12 -17.52
CA THR A 212 -8.82 2.68 -16.51
C THR A 212 -10.23 2.09 -16.57
N ALA A 213 -10.48 1.10 -17.43
CA ALA A 213 -11.82 0.59 -17.74
C ALA A 213 -12.59 0.12 -16.50
N ALA A 214 -11.95 -0.63 -15.61
CA ALA A 214 -12.56 -1.12 -14.37
C ALA A 214 -12.90 0.01 -13.40
N LEU A 215 -12.03 1.02 -13.28
CA LEU A 215 -12.25 2.21 -12.45
C LEU A 215 -13.40 3.06 -12.99
N GLU A 216 -13.45 3.26 -14.30
CA GLU A 216 -14.53 4.01 -14.96
C GLU A 216 -15.88 3.29 -14.85
N GLU A 217 -15.88 1.96 -14.96
CA GLU A 217 -17.10 1.16 -14.73
C GLU A 217 -17.60 1.32 -13.28
N ALA A 218 -16.69 1.24 -12.30
CA ALA A 218 -17.04 1.45 -10.89
C ALA A 218 -17.60 2.86 -10.64
N ARG A 219 -17.02 3.89 -11.25
CA ARG A 219 -17.50 5.28 -11.18
C ARG A 219 -18.88 5.45 -11.84
N ARG A 220 -19.09 4.84 -13.00
CA ARG A 220 -20.40 4.82 -13.67
C ARG A 220 -21.46 4.15 -12.81
N HIS A 221 -21.13 3.01 -12.20
CA HIS A 221 -22.04 2.32 -11.30
C HIS A 221 -22.39 3.19 -10.08
N LEU A 222 -21.43 3.86 -9.45
CA LEU A 222 -21.70 4.80 -8.35
C LEU A 222 -22.63 5.92 -8.79
N SER A 223 -22.41 6.51 -9.96
CA SER A 223 -23.28 7.55 -10.52
C SER A 223 -24.71 7.05 -10.73
N GLN A 224 -24.88 5.84 -11.22
CA GLN A 224 -26.20 5.21 -11.39
C GLN A 224 -26.91 5.01 -10.04
N VAL A 225 -26.19 4.53 -9.02
CA VAL A 225 -26.74 4.34 -7.66
C VAL A 225 -27.18 5.69 -7.07
N LEU A 226 -26.37 6.74 -7.19
CA LEU A 226 -26.70 8.08 -6.68
C LEU A 226 -27.91 8.68 -7.40
N THR A 227 -27.95 8.56 -8.72
CA THR A 227 -29.09 9.04 -9.52
C THR A 227 -30.35 8.23 -9.22
N GLY A 228 -30.23 6.90 -9.09
CA GLY A 228 -31.33 5.99 -8.77
C GLY A 228 -31.92 6.29 -7.39
N ARG A 229 -31.12 6.67 -6.39
CA ARG A 229 -31.56 7.03 -5.04
C ARG A 229 -32.61 8.17 -5.05
N GLY A 230 -32.39 9.17 -5.90
CA GLY A 230 -33.34 10.30 -6.04
C GLY A 230 -34.66 9.92 -6.72
N ARG A 231 -34.66 8.83 -7.50
CA ARG A 231 -35.80 8.37 -8.30
C ARG A 231 -36.49 7.13 -7.72
N ASP A 232 -35.98 6.54 -6.65
CA ASP A 232 -36.49 5.30 -6.06
C ASP A 232 -37.95 5.45 -5.64
N SER A 233 -38.84 4.65 -6.22
CA SER A 233 -40.28 4.69 -5.97
C SER A 233 -40.61 4.32 -4.52
N ARG A 234 -39.91 3.32 -3.96
CA ARG A 234 -40.13 2.86 -2.58
C ARG A 234 -39.82 3.98 -1.58
N ARG A 235 -38.79 4.81 -1.85
CA ARG A 235 -38.48 5.98 -1.02
C ARG A 235 -39.59 7.05 -1.12
N LYS A 236 -40.09 7.27 -2.30
CA LYS A 236 -41.21 8.23 -2.53
C LYS A 236 -42.47 7.75 -1.82
N GLU A 237 -42.81 6.48 -1.96
CA GLU A 237 -43.95 5.83 -1.29
C GLU A 237 -43.83 5.87 0.23
N ALA A 238 -42.68 5.53 0.77
CA ALA A 238 -42.41 5.60 2.21
C ALA A 238 -42.45 7.03 2.77
N LEU A 239 -41.98 8.03 1.99
CA LEU A 239 -42.11 9.44 2.35
C LEU A 239 -43.56 9.92 2.30
N ALA A 240 -44.35 9.50 1.30
CA ALA A 240 -45.79 9.81 1.20
C ALA A 240 -46.55 9.18 2.38
N GLY A 241 -46.32 7.89 2.66
CA GLY A 241 -46.94 7.20 3.78
C GLY A 241 -46.60 7.82 5.14
N LEU A 242 -45.32 8.27 5.32
CA LEU A 242 -44.97 9.02 6.53
C LEU A 242 -45.67 10.38 6.58
N SER A 243 -45.79 11.09 5.47
CA SER A 243 -46.52 12.36 5.44
C SER A 243 -47.98 12.17 5.83
N GLU A 244 -48.67 11.20 5.23
CA GLU A 244 -50.07 10.86 5.55
C GLU A 244 -50.24 10.47 7.04
N ALA A 245 -49.31 9.69 7.60
CA ALA A 245 -49.35 9.35 9.03
C ALA A 245 -49.14 10.57 9.93
N CYS A 246 -48.25 11.49 9.52
CA CYS A 246 -48.06 12.76 10.22
C CYS A 246 -49.26 13.69 10.13
N ASP A 247 -49.93 13.75 8.97
CA ASP A 247 -51.10 14.59 8.76
C ASP A 247 -52.29 14.06 9.59
N ARG A 248 -52.54 12.75 9.60
CA ARG A 248 -53.54 12.12 10.49
C ARG A 248 -53.26 12.40 11.97
N TRP A 249 -52.02 12.30 12.38
CA TRP A 249 -51.61 12.63 13.76
C TRP A 249 -51.86 14.09 14.10
N GLN A 250 -51.60 15.00 13.17
CA GLN A 250 -51.85 16.43 13.32
C GLN A 250 -53.36 16.75 13.43
N GLU A 251 -54.21 16.08 12.65
CA GLU A 251 -55.68 16.20 12.74
C GLU A 251 -56.18 15.77 14.10
N LEU A 252 -55.64 14.69 14.67
CA LEU A 252 -56.03 14.16 15.99
C LEU A 252 -55.53 15.03 17.15
N THR A 253 -54.33 15.57 17.06
CA THR A 253 -53.62 16.18 18.22
C THR A 253 -53.43 17.68 18.11
N GLY A 254 -53.70 18.29 16.95
CA GLY A 254 -53.33 19.67 16.65
C GLY A 254 -51.85 19.93 16.46
N CYS A 255 -50.99 18.90 16.64
CA CYS A 255 -49.53 19.02 16.60
C CYS A 255 -48.92 18.09 15.56
N ARG A 256 -48.12 18.61 14.61
CA ARG A 256 -47.43 17.77 13.64
C ARG A 256 -46.17 17.18 14.22
N PRO A 257 -45.98 15.85 14.14
CA PRO A 257 -44.75 15.20 14.61
C PRO A 257 -43.55 15.56 13.70
N SER A 258 -42.38 15.60 14.26
CA SER A 258 -41.14 15.67 13.48
C SER A 258 -40.93 14.37 12.66
N ARG A 259 -40.37 14.53 11.48
CA ARG A 259 -40.06 13.42 10.56
C ARG A 259 -39.04 12.43 11.17
#